data_716de0be53f24e80c4a1df78f635b7fc
#
_entry.id   716de0be53f24e80c4a1df78f635b7fc
#
_cell.length_a   1.000
_cell.length_b   1.000
_cell.length_c   1.000
_cell.angle_alpha   90.00
_cell.angle_beta   90.00
_cell.angle_gamma   90.00
#
_symmetry.space_group_name_H-M   'P 1'
#
loop_
_entity.id
_entity.type
_entity.pdbx_description
1 polymer ?
#
loop_
_entity_poly.entity_id
_entity_poly.type
_entity_poly.pdbx_seq_one_letter_code
_entity_poly.pdbx_strand_id
1 'polypeptide(L)'
;MALIEYFLLQPTLTHIVIFSGQIEMQKKQLDQQLQKGLTSKDVRNAYETVQSSLEELQRMHIHSGNELSYITTLEDLADTHRIALSLNLATPATDAIAGDITPAITTMQIEGSYEDIFSYVESLERLSYYLIIDRISLASPSPNENLLRGQIHAYGLLVK
;
A
#
# COMPACT_ATOMS: atom_id res chain seq x y z
N MET A 1 51.59 15.39 64.47
CA MET A 1 50.20 14.95 64.22
C MET A 1 49.70 15.39 62.85
N ALA A 2 50.00 16.59 62.36
CA ALA A 2 49.49 17.10 61.06
C ALA A 2 50.00 16.35 59.80
N LEU A 3 51.16 15.70 59.82
CA LEU A 3 51.68 14.97 58.62
C LEU A 3 51.03 13.62 58.36
N ILE A 4 50.47 12.99 59.39
CA ILE A 4 49.77 11.69 59.23
C ILE A 4 48.35 11.87 58.61
N GLU A 5 47.70 12.95 58.96
CA GLU A 5 46.34 13.29 58.33
C GLU A 5 46.48 13.62 56.88
N TYR A 6 47.52 14.30 56.43
CA TYR A 6 47.72 14.65 55.03
C TYR A 6 48.02 13.44 54.18
N PHE A 7 48.66 12.38 54.69
CA PHE A 7 49.01 11.19 53.95
C PHE A 7 47.80 10.17 53.78
N LEU A 8 46.87 10.27 54.72
CA LEU A 8 45.65 9.42 54.68
C LEU A 8 44.52 10.01 53.87
N LEU A 9 44.44 11.33 53.70
CA LEU A 9 43.33 11.99 52.92
C LEU A 9 43.60 12.05 51.44
N GLN A 10 44.84 12.03 50.97
CA GLN A 10 45.15 12.07 49.53
C GLN A 10 44.67 10.86 48.71
N PRO A 11 44.82 9.58 49.14
CA PRO A 11 44.40 8.44 48.33
C PRO A 11 42.88 8.28 48.23
N THR A 12 42.10 8.76 49.20
CA THR A 12 40.65 8.65 49.21
C THR A 12 39.98 9.59 48.21
N LEU A 13 40.52 10.79 48.02
CA LEU A 13 39.97 11.75 47.04
C LEU A 13 40.21 11.33 45.59
N THR A 14 41.35 10.72 45.28
CA THR A 14 41.68 10.21 43.96
C THR A 14 40.79 9.02 43.55
N HIS A 15 40.43 8.15 44.47
CA HIS A 15 39.53 7.03 44.20
C HIS A 15 38.08 7.47 43.88
N ILE A 16 37.58 8.52 44.54
CA ILE A 16 36.23 9.05 44.29
C ILE A 16 36.11 9.66 42.89
N VAL A 17 37.13 10.37 42.41
CA VAL A 17 37.14 10.98 41.07
C VAL A 17 37.20 9.91 39.97
N ILE A 18 37.94 8.83 40.19
CA ILE A 18 38.04 7.71 39.24
C ILE A 18 36.70 6.96 39.15
N PHE A 19 36.04 6.70 40.28
CA PHE A 19 34.75 6.03 40.32
C PHE A 19 33.63 6.86 39.67
N SER A 20 33.61 8.17 39.86
CA SER A 20 32.61 9.04 39.20
C SER A 20 32.78 9.05 37.68
N GLY A 21 34.01 9.08 37.16
CA GLY A 21 34.29 8.99 35.73
C GLY A 21 33.88 7.65 35.10
N GLN A 22 34.04 6.53 35.83
CA GLN A 22 33.60 5.22 35.35
C GLN A 22 32.06 5.10 35.29
N ILE A 23 31.36 5.66 36.27
CA ILE A 23 29.89 5.67 36.30
C ILE A 23 29.34 6.52 35.13
N GLU A 24 29.93 7.68 34.85
CA GLU A 24 29.51 8.50 33.69
C GLU A 24 29.74 7.78 32.34
N MET A 25 30.89 7.11 32.20
CA MET A 25 31.14 6.31 30.98
C MET A 25 30.18 5.17 30.82
N GLN A 26 29.85 4.43 31.87
CA GLN A 26 28.88 3.34 31.84
C GLN A 26 27.46 3.87 31.52
N LYS A 27 27.09 5.00 32.12
CA LYS A 27 25.78 5.65 31.81
C LYS A 27 25.69 6.07 30.35
N LYS A 28 26.75 6.67 29.81
CA LYS A 28 26.80 7.06 28.40
C LYS A 28 26.76 5.86 27.45
N GLN A 29 27.39 4.75 27.79
CA GLN A 29 27.32 3.49 27.03
C GLN A 29 25.93 2.88 27.10
N LEU A 30 25.26 2.90 28.25
CA LEU A 30 23.92 2.41 28.42
C LEU A 30 22.91 3.26 27.62
N ASP A 31 23.04 4.60 27.66
CA ASP A 31 22.21 5.50 26.87
C ASP A 31 22.36 5.27 25.34
N GLN A 32 23.59 5.04 24.89
CA GLN A 32 23.86 4.69 23.49
C GLN A 32 23.28 3.34 23.12
N GLN A 33 23.31 2.34 23.98
CA GLN A 33 22.68 1.04 23.74
C GLN A 33 21.15 1.14 23.74
N LEU A 34 20.57 1.94 24.63
CA LEU A 34 19.13 2.22 24.64
C LEU A 34 18.68 2.93 23.38
N GLN A 35 19.41 3.96 22.94
CA GLN A 35 19.09 4.64 21.67
C GLN A 35 19.18 3.70 20.46
N LYS A 36 20.22 2.86 20.39
CA LYS A 36 20.34 1.84 19.32
C LYS A 36 19.20 0.82 19.37
N GLY A 37 18.79 0.41 20.56
CA GLY A 37 17.66 -0.51 20.77
C GLY A 37 16.32 0.10 20.33
N LEU A 38 16.07 1.36 20.65
CA LEU A 38 14.87 2.09 20.23
C LEU A 38 14.85 2.27 18.71
N THR A 39 15.97 2.68 18.11
CA THR A 39 16.08 2.82 16.64
C THR A 39 15.85 1.49 15.93
N SER A 40 16.37 0.37 16.48
CA SER A 40 16.15 -0.96 15.93
C SER A 40 14.68 -1.39 15.99
N LYS A 41 13.98 -1.04 17.08
CA LYS A 41 12.55 -1.32 17.24
C LYS A 41 11.72 -0.47 16.27
N ASP A 42 12.05 0.79 16.09
CA ASP A 42 11.36 1.70 15.16
C ASP A 42 11.56 1.27 13.71
N VAL A 43 12.78 0.87 13.35
CA VAL A 43 13.09 0.31 12.03
C VAL A 43 12.32 -0.99 11.78
N ARG A 44 12.24 -1.87 12.79
CA ARG A 44 11.47 -3.12 12.67
C ARG A 44 9.98 -2.85 12.50
N ASN A 45 9.41 -1.95 13.29
CA ASN A 45 7.99 -1.57 13.17
C ASN A 45 7.71 -0.93 11.80
N ALA A 46 8.61 -0.06 11.32
CA ALA A 46 8.50 0.52 9.98
C ALA A 46 8.58 -0.56 8.90
N TYR A 47 9.48 -1.54 9.03
CA TYR A 47 9.58 -2.67 8.10
C TYR A 47 8.32 -3.53 8.10
N GLU A 48 7.77 -3.89 9.26
CA GLU A 48 6.52 -4.65 9.37
C GLU A 48 5.34 -3.89 8.75
N THR A 49 5.28 -2.56 8.93
CA THR A 49 4.27 -1.70 8.30
C THR A 49 4.41 -1.67 6.78
N VAL A 50 5.63 -1.53 6.27
CA VAL A 50 5.91 -1.55 4.83
C VAL A 50 5.60 -2.92 4.23
N GLN A 51 5.95 -3.99 4.92
CA GLN A 51 5.68 -5.35 4.45
C GLN A 51 4.17 -5.63 4.36
N SER A 52 3.38 -5.24 5.37
CA SER A 52 1.92 -5.38 5.31
C SER A 52 1.30 -4.56 4.18
N SER A 53 1.79 -3.35 3.95
CA SER A 53 1.34 -2.49 2.85
C SER A 53 1.72 -3.07 1.49
N LEU A 54 2.90 -3.70 1.37
CA LEU A 54 3.31 -4.41 0.14
C LEU A 54 2.42 -5.61 -0.16
N GLU A 55 2.06 -6.40 0.85
CA GLU A 55 1.13 -7.54 0.69
C GLU A 55 -0.27 -7.07 0.26
N GLU A 56 -0.73 -5.95 0.78
CA GLU A 56 -2.01 -5.34 0.38
C GLU A 56 -1.95 -4.83 -1.07
N LEU A 57 -0.89 -4.13 -1.43
CA LEU A 57 -0.66 -3.69 -2.81
C LEU A 57 -0.57 -4.87 -3.78
N GLN A 58 0.11 -5.96 -3.40
CA GLN A 58 0.21 -7.16 -4.24
C GLN A 58 -1.14 -7.80 -4.50
N ARG A 59 -2.08 -7.75 -3.57
CA ARG A 59 -3.45 -8.27 -3.77
C ARG A 59 -4.30 -7.40 -4.70
N MET A 60 -3.97 -6.13 -4.84
CA MET A 60 -4.70 -5.19 -5.70
C MET A 60 -4.33 -5.29 -7.18
N HIS A 61 -3.25 -6.00 -7.49
CA HIS A 61 -2.82 -6.19 -8.88
C HIS A 61 -3.49 -7.40 -9.54
N ILE A 62 -3.70 -7.29 -10.84
CA ILE A 62 -4.10 -8.45 -11.66
C ILE A 62 -2.83 -9.27 -11.89
N HIS A 63 -2.79 -10.52 -11.40
CA HIS A 63 -1.65 -11.41 -11.65
C HIS A 63 -1.79 -12.06 -13.01
N SER A 64 -0.68 -12.17 -13.73
CA SER A 64 -0.63 -12.90 -15.00
C SER A 64 -1.07 -14.36 -14.78
N GLY A 65 -2.01 -14.82 -15.57
CA GLY A 65 -2.68 -16.12 -15.42
C GLY A 65 -3.94 -16.08 -14.54
N ASN A 66 -4.27 -14.96 -13.91
CA ASN A 66 -5.47 -14.78 -13.09
C ASN A 66 -6.46 -13.75 -13.67
N GLU A 67 -6.25 -13.38 -14.94
CA GLU A 67 -7.09 -12.41 -15.66
C GLU A 67 -8.56 -12.86 -15.72
N LEU A 68 -8.79 -14.18 -15.80
CA LEU A 68 -10.13 -14.74 -15.81
C LEU A 68 -10.88 -14.43 -14.50
N SER A 69 -10.22 -14.51 -13.36
CA SER A 69 -10.82 -14.17 -12.06
C SER A 69 -11.23 -12.69 -12.00
N TYR A 70 -10.40 -11.81 -12.54
CA TYR A 70 -10.71 -10.38 -12.66
C TYR A 70 -11.95 -10.16 -13.56
N ILE A 71 -11.99 -10.79 -14.74
CA ILE A 71 -13.11 -10.72 -15.68
C ILE A 71 -14.38 -11.20 -14.98
N THR A 72 -14.35 -12.39 -14.38
CA THR A 72 -15.51 -12.98 -13.69
C THR A 72 -16.03 -12.06 -12.57
N THR A 73 -15.12 -11.42 -11.82
CA THR A 73 -15.51 -10.47 -10.78
C THR A 73 -16.29 -9.28 -11.36
N LEU A 74 -15.88 -8.76 -12.52
CA LEU A 74 -16.57 -7.66 -13.19
C LEU A 74 -17.93 -8.10 -13.74
N GLU A 75 -18.02 -9.32 -14.26
CA GLU A 75 -19.26 -9.91 -14.78
C GLU A 75 -20.25 -10.17 -13.64
N ASP A 76 -19.83 -10.78 -12.53
CA ASP A 76 -20.66 -11.02 -11.34
C ASP A 76 -21.20 -9.71 -10.75
N LEU A 77 -20.36 -8.66 -10.76
CA LEU A 77 -20.77 -7.33 -10.33
C LEU A 77 -21.83 -6.73 -11.27
N ALA A 78 -21.67 -6.89 -12.59
CA ALA A 78 -22.63 -6.43 -13.58
C ALA A 78 -23.98 -7.15 -13.44
N ASP A 79 -23.93 -8.46 -13.22
CA ASP A 79 -25.15 -9.27 -12.99
C ASP A 79 -25.87 -8.84 -11.71
N THR A 80 -25.13 -8.55 -10.63
CA THR A 80 -25.69 -8.04 -9.37
C THR A 80 -26.46 -6.73 -9.58
N HIS A 81 -25.97 -5.87 -10.45
CA HIS A 81 -26.58 -4.57 -10.78
C HIS A 81 -27.47 -4.60 -12.02
N ARG A 82 -27.74 -5.77 -12.57
CA ARG A 82 -28.59 -5.94 -13.78
C ARG A 82 -28.09 -5.16 -14.99
N ILE A 83 -26.78 -5.11 -15.15
CA ILE A 83 -26.10 -4.48 -16.26
C ILE A 83 -25.75 -5.54 -17.31
N ALA A 84 -26.14 -5.31 -18.55
CA ALA A 84 -25.60 -6.09 -19.67
C ALA A 84 -24.18 -5.58 -19.94
N LEU A 85 -23.17 -6.42 -19.64
CA LEU A 85 -21.76 -6.11 -19.77
C LEU A 85 -21.13 -6.86 -20.95
N SER A 86 -20.37 -6.14 -21.75
CA SER A 86 -19.40 -6.73 -22.68
C SER A 86 -18.06 -6.09 -22.41
N LEU A 87 -17.04 -6.89 -22.09
CA LEU A 87 -15.74 -6.36 -21.74
C LEU A 87 -14.64 -6.90 -22.66
N ASN A 88 -13.63 -6.07 -22.85
CA ASN A 88 -12.39 -6.43 -23.54
C ASN A 88 -11.20 -5.99 -22.68
N LEU A 89 -10.35 -6.94 -22.36
CA LEU A 89 -9.09 -6.72 -21.66
C LEU A 89 -7.95 -6.80 -22.65
N ALA A 90 -7.19 -5.74 -22.79
CA ALA A 90 -6.03 -5.66 -23.66
C ALA A 90 -4.77 -5.30 -22.84
N THR A 91 -3.71 -6.06 -23.09
CA THR A 91 -2.38 -5.71 -22.59
C THR A 91 -1.59 -5.14 -23.77
N PRO A 92 -1.29 -3.84 -23.78
CA PRO A 92 -0.50 -3.28 -24.87
C PRO A 92 0.88 -3.93 -24.90
N ALA A 93 1.37 -4.19 -26.11
CA ALA A 93 2.72 -4.73 -26.33
C ALA A 93 3.86 -3.74 -25.98
N THR A 94 3.53 -2.67 -25.31
CA THR A 94 4.47 -1.63 -24.87
C THR A 94 5.26 -2.14 -23.66
N ASP A 95 6.50 -1.71 -23.57
CA ASP A 95 7.43 -2.06 -22.49
C ASP A 95 6.81 -1.88 -21.09
N ALA A 96 7.16 -2.78 -20.20
CA ALA A 96 6.76 -2.71 -18.79
C ALA A 96 7.03 -1.30 -18.21
N ILE A 97 6.07 -0.78 -17.45
CA ILE A 97 6.18 0.56 -16.82
C ILE A 97 7.36 0.56 -15.84
N ALA A 98 7.51 -0.53 -15.10
CA ALA A 98 8.65 -0.77 -14.20
C ALA A 98 8.77 -2.28 -13.93
N GLY A 99 9.88 -2.90 -14.30
CA GLY A 99 10.10 -4.34 -14.05
C GLY A 99 9.04 -5.22 -14.74
N ASP A 100 8.31 -6.01 -13.94
CA ASP A 100 7.30 -6.96 -14.42
C ASP A 100 5.87 -6.38 -14.46
N ILE A 101 5.71 -5.06 -14.27
CA ILE A 101 4.40 -4.39 -14.23
C ILE A 101 4.05 -3.86 -15.61
N THR A 102 2.94 -4.33 -16.17
CA THR A 102 2.39 -3.86 -17.45
C THR A 102 1.00 -3.27 -17.26
N PRO A 103 0.62 -2.20 -18.01
CA PRO A 103 -0.74 -1.69 -17.94
C PRO A 103 -1.71 -2.69 -18.57
N ALA A 104 -2.86 -2.88 -17.94
CA ALA A 104 -3.99 -3.62 -18.46
C ALA A 104 -5.10 -2.63 -18.81
N ILE A 105 -5.47 -2.56 -20.09
CA ILE A 105 -6.54 -1.68 -20.56
C ILE A 105 -7.83 -2.47 -20.59
N THR A 106 -8.80 -2.06 -19.77
CA THR A 106 -10.13 -2.66 -19.73
C THR A 106 -11.12 -1.72 -20.39
N THR A 107 -11.76 -2.17 -21.45
CA THR A 107 -12.86 -1.46 -22.10
C THR A 107 -14.14 -2.23 -21.83
N MET A 108 -15.10 -1.59 -21.16
CA MET A 108 -16.39 -2.16 -20.81
C MET A 108 -17.47 -1.44 -21.59
N GLN A 109 -18.32 -2.19 -22.30
CA GLN A 109 -19.57 -1.70 -22.85
C GLN A 109 -20.70 -2.14 -21.93
N ILE A 110 -21.48 -1.20 -21.45
CA ILE A 110 -22.52 -1.41 -20.46
C ILE A 110 -23.88 -0.95 -21.01
N GLU A 111 -24.91 -1.68 -20.64
CA GLU A 111 -26.29 -1.31 -20.96
C GLU A 111 -27.20 -1.58 -19.77
N GLY A 112 -27.96 -0.58 -19.34
CA GLY A 112 -28.81 -0.66 -18.16
C GLY A 112 -29.56 0.64 -17.88
N SER A 113 -30.30 0.68 -16.78
CA SER A 113 -30.90 1.92 -16.30
C SER A 113 -29.82 2.87 -15.74
N TYR A 114 -30.14 4.17 -15.63
CA TYR A 114 -29.22 5.13 -15.03
C TYR A 114 -28.85 4.75 -13.58
N GLU A 115 -29.82 4.31 -12.78
CA GLU A 115 -29.60 3.92 -11.38
C GLU A 115 -28.71 2.67 -11.28
N ASP A 116 -28.94 1.67 -12.12
CA ASP A 116 -28.16 0.44 -12.16
C ASP A 116 -26.71 0.73 -12.59
N ILE A 117 -26.51 1.57 -13.63
CA ILE A 117 -25.19 1.98 -14.11
C ILE A 117 -24.44 2.76 -13.03
N PHE A 118 -25.12 3.70 -12.34
CA PHE A 118 -24.50 4.48 -11.27
C PHE A 118 -24.05 3.57 -10.10
N SER A 119 -24.92 2.65 -9.67
CA SER A 119 -24.61 1.68 -8.62
C SER A 119 -23.49 0.73 -9.02
N TYR A 120 -23.41 0.34 -10.28
CA TYR A 120 -22.32 -0.46 -10.83
C TYR A 120 -20.99 0.29 -10.76
N VAL A 121 -20.94 1.55 -11.21
CA VAL A 121 -19.71 2.37 -11.15
C VAL A 121 -19.26 2.59 -9.71
N GLU A 122 -20.18 2.87 -8.78
CA GLU A 122 -19.85 2.98 -7.36
C GLU A 122 -19.25 1.69 -6.80
N SER A 123 -19.76 0.55 -7.25
CA SER A 123 -19.25 -0.76 -6.83
C SER A 123 -17.91 -1.10 -7.47
N LEU A 124 -17.64 -0.63 -8.70
CA LEU A 124 -16.32 -0.73 -9.33
C LEU A 124 -15.23 -0.01 -8.52
N GLU A 125 -15.54 1.16 -7.95
CA GLU A 125 -14.60 1.92 -7.11
C GLU A 125 -14.27 1.22 -5.79
N ARG A 126 -15.11 0.29 -5.35
CA ARG A 126 -14.93 -0.48 -4.12
C ARG A 126 -14.25 -1.83 -4.33
N LEU A 127 -13.91 -2.17 -5.56
CA LEU A 127 -13.22 -3.42 -5.87
C LEU A 127 -11.82 -3.45 -5.23
N SER A 128 -11.40 -4.64 -4.87
CA SER A 128 -10.04 -4.87 -4.32
C SER A 128 -8.94 -4.80 -5.39
N TYR A 129 -9.30 -4.55 -6.64
CA TYR A 129 -8.35 -4.38 -7.73
C TYR A 129 -7.99 -2.92 -7.94
N TYR A 130 -6.72 -2.67 -8.25
CA TYR A 130 -6.27 -1.33 -8.63
C TYR A 130 -6.81 -1.01 -10.03
N LEU A 131 -7.85 -0.19 -10.08
CA LEU A 131 -8.54 0.20 -11.29
C LEU A 131 -8.69 1.72 -11.36
N ILE A 132 -8.17 2.33 -12.41
CA ILE A 132 -8.33 3.76 -12.68
C ILE A 132 -9.31 3.91 -13.83
N ILE A 133 -10.46 4.51 -13.56
CA ILE A 133 -11.43 4.86 -14.60
C ILE A 133 -10.98 6.17 -15.26
N ASP A 134 -10.60 6.10 -16.54
CA ASP A 134 -10.16 7.26 -17.32
C ASP A 134 -11.35 8.01 -17.93
N ARG A 135 -12.33 7.26 -18.44
CA ARG A 135 -13.45 7.84 -19.16
C ARG A 135 -14.71 7.01 -19.01
N ILE A 136 -15.82 7.71 -18.81
CA ILE A 136 -17.17 7.14 -18.88
C ILE A 136 -17.94 7.96 -19.92
N SER A 137 -18.51 7.28 -20.92
CA SER A 137 -19.38 7.89 -21.92
C SER A 137 -20.74 7.21 -21.86
N LEU A 138 -21.81 7.97 -21.70
CA LEU A 138 -23.18 7.47 -21.64
C LEU A 138 -24.00 8.11 -22.77
N ALA A 139 -24.81 7.31 -23.43
CA ALA A 139 -25.73 7.77 -24.46
C ALA A 139 -27.08 7.06 -24.32
N SER A 140 -28.17 7.79 -24.56
CA SER A 140 -29.49 7.19 -24.65
C SER A 140 -29.73 6.76 -26.10
N PRO A 141 -30.02 5.49 -26.36
CA PRO A 141 -30.30 5.01 -27.72
C PRO A 141 -31.63 5.53 -28.24
N SER A 142 -32.59 5.84 -27.37
CA SER A 142 -33.91 6.36 -27.74
C SER A 142 -34.44 7.31 -26.64
N PRO A 143 -35.05 8.45 -27.00
CA PRO A 143 -35.57 9.40 -26.00
C PRO A 143 -36.73 8.87 -25.15
N ASN A 144 -37.33 7.72 -25.54
CA ASN A 144 -38.46 7.11 -24.84
C ASN A 144 -38.08 5.87 -24.02
N GLU A 145 -36.82 5.47 -24.01
CA GLU A 145 -36.34 4.31 -23.27
C GLU A 145 -35.51 4.77 -22.07
N ASN A 146 -35.82 4.21 -20.91
CA ASN A 146 -34.99 4.43 -19.69
C ASN A 146 -33.68 3.62 -19.73
N LEU A 147 -33.31 3.14 -20.92
CA LEU A 147 -32.12 2.34 -21.15
C LEU A 147 -31.00 3.24 -21.63
N LEU A 148 -29.86 3.14 -21.00
CA LEU A 148 -28.63 3.85 -21.37
C LEU A 148 -27.60 2.84 -21.87
N ARG A 149 -26.86 3.22 -22.89
CA ARG A 149 -25.63 2.53 -23.31
C ARG A 149 -24.44 3.34 -22.93
N GLY A 150 -23.45 2.69 -22.35
CA GLY A 150 -22.25 3.34 -21.92
C GLY A 150 -20.99 2.60 -22.32
N GLN A 151 -19.91 3.34 -22.32
CA GLN A 151 -18.56 2.81 -22.46
C GLN A 151 -17.72 3.35 -21.35
N ILE A 152 -17.04 2.43 -20.65
CA ILE A 152 -16.07 2.74 -19.59
C ILE A 152 -14.70 2.31 -20.08
N HIS A 153 -13.75 3.23 -20.03
CA HIS A 153 -12.33 2.94 -20.22
C HIS A 153 -11.62 3.00 -18.89
N ALA A 154 -10.94 1.92 -18.54
CA ALA A 154 -10.22 1.82 -17.28
C ALA A 154 -8.83 1.20 -17.48
N TYR A 155 -7.91 1.57 -16.61
CA TYR A 155 -6.56 1.05 -16.56
C TYR A 155 -6.35 0.28 -15.27
N GLY A 156 -5.84 -0.92 -15.36
CA GLY A 156 -5.36 -1.72 -14.26
C GLY A 156 -3.86 -1.95 -14.35
N LEU A 157 -3.30 -2.61 -13.36
CA LEU A 157 -1.90 -3.04 -13.34
C LEU A 157 -1.84 -4.56 -13.36
N LEU A 158 -1.15 -5.10 -14.35
CA LEU A 158 -0.90 -6.52 -14.48
C LEU A 158 0.55 -6.80 -14.09
N VAL A 159 0.75 -7.73 -13.19
CA VAL A 159 2.06 -8.18 -12.71
C VAL A 159 2.33 -9.58 -13.28
N LYS A 160 3.48 -9.74 -13.94
CA LYS A 160 3.95 -11.01 -14.50
C LYS A 160 4.57 -11.91 -13.46
#